data_ad5fbb01099de3bdb6c63521cb5dd91f
#
_entry.id   ad5fbb01099de3bdb6c63521cb5dd91f
#
_cell.length_a   1.000
_cell.length_b   1.000
_cell.length_c   1.000
_cell.angle_alpha   90.00
_cell.angle_beta   90.00
_cell.angle_gamma   90.00
#
_symmetry.space_group_name_H-M   'P 1'
#
loop_
_entity.id
_entity.type
_entity.pdbx_description
1 polymer ?
#
loop_
_entity_poly.entity_id
_entity_poly.type
_entity_poly.pdbx_seq_one_letter_code
_entity_poly.pdbx_strand_id
1 'polypeptide(L)'
;MTRAELDKQPSDVQRMFDAVARRYDLTNDVLSLGQDRRWRKEVLEAVDPKPGDVVLDLAAGTGTSSEPFAARGATAIPCDFSVGMLHVGKEARPQLPFTAGDATRLPFADDTFDAVTISFGLRNIVDPKKGLEEMLRVTRPGGRLVVCEFSHPTNKVFRKVYMEYLMKALPKISVGVSSSADAYSYLAESIRAWPDQAGLAQLISSAGWGLNRKGAGSLPGVQWRNFSGGIVALHRAHA
;
A
#
# COMPACT_ATOMS: atom_id res chain seq x y z
N MET A 1 24.88 -1.70 -6.25
CA MET A 1 23.47 -2.05 -6.45
C MET A 1 22.83 -0.94 -7.25
N THR A 2 22.11 -1.24 -8.32
CA THR A 2 21.43 -0.23 -9.13
C THR A 2 20.25 0.31 -8.30
N ARG A 3 20.21 1.62 -8.07
CA ARG A 3 19.13 2.32 -7.38
C ARG A 3 17.87 2.25 -8.25
N ALA A 4 16.70 1.97 -7.64
CA ALA A 4 15.44 2.15 -8.34
C ALA A 4 15.23 3.65 -8.61
N GLU A 5 14.91 4.00 -9.87
CA GLU A 5 14.63 5.37 -10.28
C GLU A 5 13.11 5.63 -10.28
N LEU A 6 12.73 6.90 -10.48
CA LEU A 6 11.30 7.29 -10.49
C LEU A 6 10.54 6.79 -11.72
N ASP A 7 11.23 6.22 -12.73
CA ASP A 7 10.62 5.47 -13.83
C ASP A 7 10.03 4.13 -13.38
N LYS A 8 10.36 3.71 -12.14
CA LYS A 8 9.79 2.55 -11.44
C LYS A 8 9.91 1.26 -12.25
N GLN A 9 11.08 1.04 -12.90
CA GLN A 9 11.29 -0.22 -13.59
C GLN A 9 11.03 -1.40 -12.65
N PRO A 10 10.10 -2.31 -12.98
CA PRO A 10 9.63 -3.35 -12.05
C PRO A 10 10.77 -4.19 -11.48
N SER A 11 11.76 -4.54 -12.31
CA SER A 11 12.92 -5.34 -11.87
C SER A 11 13.82 -4.61 -10.84
N ASP A 12 13.89 -3.28 -10.90
CA ASP A 12 14.72 -2.50 -9.99
C ASP A 12 14.01 -2.32 -8.64
N VAL A 13 12.71 -2.06 -8.68
CA VAL A 13 11.84 -2.00 -7.50
C VAL A 13 11.83 -3.35 -6.79
N GLN A 14 11.67 -4.46 -7.53
CA GLN A 14 11.71 -5.81 -6.97
C GLN A 14 13.04 -6.08 -6.26
N ARG A 15 14.17 -5.87 -6.94
CA ARG A 15 15.51 -6.10 -6.35
C ARG A 15 15.75 -5.26 -5.11
N MET A 16 15.25 -4.03 -5.09
CA MET A 16 15.36 -3.15 -3.93
C MET A 16 14.62 -3.73 -2.72
N PHE A 17 13.38 -4.19 -2.91
CA PHE A 17 12.59 -4.79 -1.83
C PHE A 17 13.13 -6.16 -1.40
N ASP A 18 13.56 -7.01 -2.34
CA ASP A 18 14.19 -8.30 -2.04
C ASP A 18 15.43 -8.13 -1.14
N ALA A 19 16.23 -7.09 -1.39
CA ALA A 19 17.45 -6.82 -0.60
C ALA A 19 17.17 -6.41 0.85
N VAL A 20 16.01 -5.85 1.16
CA VAL A 20 15.65 -5.38 2.51
C VAL A 20 14.64 -6.30 3.22
N ALA A 21 14.12 -7.34 2.56
CA ALA A 21 12.99 -8.15 3.01
C ALA A 21 13.12 -8.65 4.46
N ARG A 22 14.27 -9.21 4.86
CA ARG A 22 14.48 -9.78 6.21
C ARG A 22 14.43 -8.76 7.35
N ARG A 23 14.67 -7.47 7.07
CA ARG A 23 14.69 -6.39 8.07
C ARG A 23 13.59 -5.37 7.84
N TYR A 24 12.75 -5.59 6.84
CA TYR A 24 11.77 -4.62 6.38
C TYR A 24 10.82 -4.16 7.48
N ASP A 25 10.19 -5.10 8.19
CA ASP A 25 9.23 -4.78 9.25
C ASP A 25 9.87 -4.04 10.41
N LEU A 26 11.05 -4.50 10.87
CA LEU A 26 11.79 -3.84 11.95
C LEU A 26 12.20 -2.42 11.55
N THR A 27 12.67 -2.25 10.33
CA THR A 27 13.13 -0.95 9.84
C THR A 27 11.96 0.04 9.72
N ASN A 28 10.80 -0.41 9.23
CA ASN A 28 9.60 0.43 9.15
C ASN A 28 9.10 0.81 10.54
N ASP A 29 9.08 -0.11 11.50
CA ASP A 29 8.67 0.16 12.89
C ASP A 29 9.56 1.24 13.52
N VAL A 30 10.87 1.14 13.37
CA VAL A 30 11.84 2.10 13.91
C VAL A 30 11.70 3.47 13.21
N LEU A 31 11.63 3.52 11.88
CA LEU A 31 11.60 4.77 11.12
C LEU A 31 10.25 5.49 11.20
N SER A 32 9.17 4.75 11.38
CA SER A 32 7.84 5.32 11.62
C SER A 32 7.63 5.72 13.09
N LEU A 33 8.61 5.44 13.97
CA LEU A 33 8.47 5.58 15.44
C LEU A 33 7.23 4.80 15.95
N GLY A 34 6.97 3.60 15.40
CA GLY A 34 5.83 2.75 15.75
C GLY A 34 4.47 3.22 15.19
N GLN A 35 4.44 4.30 14.40
CA GLN A 35 3.18 4.80 13.80
C GLN A 35 2.59 3.82 12.80
N ASP A 36 3.40 3.00 12.15
CA ASP A 36 2.96 1.99 11.19
C ASP A 36 1.98 0.98 11.81
N ARG A 37 2.17 0.60 13.07
CA ARG A 37 1.23 -0.27 13.82
C ARG A 37 -0.14 0.38 13.97
N ARG A 38 -0.16 1.70 14.26
CA ARG A 38 -1.40 2.46 14.34
C ARG A 38 -2.09 2.54 12.98
N TRP A 39 -1.33 2.83 11.92
CA TRP A 39 -1.89 2.92 10.56
C TRP A 39 -2.45 1.56 10.11
N ARG A 40 -1.75 0.44 10.39
CA ARG A 40 -2.27 -0.91 10.11
C ARG A 40 -3.58 -1.20 10.84
N LYS A 41 -3.71 -0.77 12.11
CA LYS A 41 -4.99 -0.90 12.82
C LYS A 41 -6.11 -0.12 12.14
N GLU A 42 -5.83 1.10 11.69
CA GLU A 42 -6.81 1.92 10.97
C GLU A 42 -7.19 1.31 9.61
N VAL A 43 -6.23 0.67 8.93
CA VAL A 43 -6.50 -0.10 7.69
C VAL A 43 -7.42 -1.30 8.00
N LEU A 44 -7.13 -2.07 9.05
CA LEU A 44 -7.97 -3.19 9.48
C LEU A 44 -9.42 -2.74 9.74
N GLU A 45 -9.60 -1.63 10.47
CA GLU A 45 -10.93 -1.07 10.75
C GLU A 45 -11.62 -0.53 9.47
N ALA A 46 -10.85 0.00 8.53
CA ALA A 46 -11.38 0.53 7.28
C ALA A 46 -11.77 -0.58 6.29
N VAL A 47 -11.00 -1.66 6.22
CA VAL A 47 -11.33 -2.86 5.46
C VAL A 47 -12.55 -3.55 6.08
N ASP A 48 -12.65 -3.55 7.43
CA ASP A 48 -13.74 -4.15 8.19
C ASP A 48 -14.11 -5.57 7.70
N PRO A 49 -13.10 -6.50 7.66
CA PRO A 49 -13.33 -7.83 7.14
C PRO A 49 -14.31 -8.60 8.03
N LYS A 50 -15.22 -9.33 7.39
CA LYS A 50 -16.19 -10.20 8.08
C LYS A 50 -15.75 -11.67 7.95
N PRO A 51 -16.18 -12.53 8.88
CA PRO A 51 -16.00 -13.98 8.70
C PRO A 51 -16.55 -14.44 7.35
N GLY A 52 -15.71 -15.13 6.58
CA GLY A 52 -16.05 -15.62 5.24
C GLY A 52 -15.73 -14.64 4.09
N ASP A 53 -15.38 -13.36 4.37
CA ASP A 53 -14.89 -12.45 3.32
C ASP A 53 -13.59 -13.00 2.72
N VAL A 54 -13.37 -12.73 1.43
CA VAL A 54 -12.09 -12.93 0.74
C VAL A 54 -11.45 -11.55 0.53
N VAL A 55 -10.28 -11.33 1.15
CA VAL A 55 -9.59 -10.05 1.14
C VAL A 55 -8.25 -10.17 0.41
N LEU A 56 -8.05 -9.36 -0.63
CA LEU A 56 -6.75 -9.20 -1.27
C LEU A 56 -5.96 -8.10 -0.56
N ASP A 57 -4.79 -8.45 -0.06
CA ASP A 57 -3.79 -7.50 0.44
C ASP A 57 -2.69 -7.39 -0.62
N LEU A 58 -2.69 -6.31 -1.38
CA LEU A 58 -1.77 -6.08 -2.50
C LEU A 58 -0.55 -5.29 -2.02
N ALA A 59 0.63 -5.61 -2.57
CA ALA A 59 1.92 -5.16 -2.05
C ALA A 59 2.07 -5.49 -0.55
N ALA A 60 1.67 -6.71 -0.19
CA ALA A 60 1.57 -7.18 1.19
C ALA A 60 2.93 -7.38 1.85
N GLY A 61 4.01 -7.45 1.08
CA GLY A 61 5.35 -7.70 1.56
C GLY A 61 5.42 -9.01 2.34
N THR A 62 5.75 -8.92 3.62
CA THR A 62 5.84 -10.08 4.54
C THR A 62 4.48 -10.54 5.10
N GLY A 63 3.36 -9.90 4.70
CA GLY A 63 2.01 -10.26 5.15
C GLY A 63 1.62 -9.78 6.55
N THR A 64 2.38 -8.86 7.13
CA THR A 64 2.10 -8.32 8.47
C THR A 64 0.75 -7.62 8.55
N SER A 65 0.25 -7.04 7.45
CA SER A 65 -1.09 -6.44 7.37
C SER A 65 -2.19 -7.47 7.09
N SER A 66 -1.85 -8.58 6.44
CA SER A 66 -2.81 -9.64 6.07
C SER A 66 -3.23 -10.51 7.27
N GLU A 67 -2.31 -10.74 8.21
CA GLU A 67 -2.57 -11.60 9.38
C GLU A 67 -3.74 -11.12 10.24
N PRO A 68 -3.92 -9.82 10.56
CA PRO A 68 -5.09 -9.32 11.26
C PRO A 68 -6.43 -9.53 10.52
N PHE A 69 -6.44 -9.55 9.18
CA PHE A 69 -7.65 -9.86 8.42
C PHE A 69 -8.04 -11.32 8.60
N ALA A 70 -7.06 -12.24 8.51
CA ALA A 70 -7.29 -13.66 8.78
C ALA A 70 -7.76 -13.93 10.22
N ALA A 71 -7.22 -13.20 11.20
CA ALA A 71 -7.62 -13.29 12.61
C ALA A 71 -9.10 -12.88 12.84
N ARG A 72 -9.70 -12.09 11.92
CA ARG A 72 -11.13 -11.75 11.95
C ARG A 72 -12.01 -12.76 11.19
N GLY A 73 -11.44 -13.87 10.73
CA GLY A 73 -12.15 -14.94 10.04
C GLY A 73 -12.31 -14.75 8.53
N ALA A 74 -11.61 -13.79 7.94
CA ALA A 74 -11.54 -13.62 6.49
C ALA A 74 -10.47 -14.53 5.89
N THR A 75 -10.62 -14.90 4.62
CA THR A 75 -9.55 -15.48 3.81
C THR A 75 -8.68 -14.34 3.27
N ALA A 76 -7.58 -14.03 3.97
CA ALA A 76 -6.65 -13.00 3.53
C ALA A 76 -5.63 -13.58 2.54
N ILE A 77 -5.49 -12.95 1.38
CA ILE A 77 -4.57 -13.35 0.32
C ILE A 77 -3.50 -12.25 0.16
N PRO A 78 -2.31 -12.42 0.79
CA PRO A 78 -1.18 -11.54 0.56
C PRO A 78 -0.67 -11.74 -0.86
N CYS A 79 -0.61 -10.66 -1.64
CA CYS A 79 -0.08 -10.64 -2.99
C CYS A 79 1.02 -9.58 -3.12
N ASP A 80 2.17 -9.97 -3.65
CA ASP A 80 3.29 -9.05 -3.83
C ASP A 80 4.06 -9.38 -5.12
N PHE A 81 4.75 -8.38 -5.65
CA PHE A 81 5.64 -8.52 -6.79
C PHE A 81 7.03 -9.04 -6.38
N SER A 82 7.46 -8.74 -5.14
CA SER A 82 8.74 -9.18 -4.58
C SER A 82 8.65 -10.61 -4.05
N VAL A 83 9.26 -11.55 -4.77
CA VAL A 83 9.32 -12.96 -4.36
C VAL A 83 10.11 -13.12 -3.06
N GLY A 84 11.14 -12.28 -2.83
CA GLY A 84 11.91 -12.28 -1.59
C GLY A 84 11.06 -11.91 -0.37
N MET A 85 10.18 -10.91 -0.51
CA MET A 85 9.21 -10.54 0.53
C MET A 85 8.23 -11.67 0.83
N LEU A 86 7.66 -12.29 -0.22
CA LEU A 86 6.72 -13.41 -0.07
C LEU A 86 7.37 -14.60 0.62
N HIS A 87 8.65 -14.88 0.33
CA HIS A 87 9.39 -15.97 0.95
C HIS A 87 9.55 -15.77 2.45
N VAL A 88 10.02 -14.58 2.86
CA VAL A 88 10.14 -14.20 4.28
C VAL A 88 8.78 -14.24 4.97
N GLY A 89 7.75 -13.74 4.28
CA GLY A 89 6.37 -13.77 4.79
C GLY A 89 5.85 -15.17 5.00
N LYS A 90 6.10 -16.09 4.05
CA LYS A 90 5.67 -17.49 4.13
C LYS A 90 6.38 -18.28 5.24
N GLU A 91 7.66 -17.96 5.49
CA GLU A 91 8.39 -18.52 6.64
C GLU A 91 7.76 -18.09 7.98
N ALA A 92 7.40 -16.81 8.10
CA ALA A 92 6.84 -16.24 9.33
C ALA A 92 5.36 -16.58 9.55
N ARG A 93 4.58 -16.71 8.45
CA ARG A 93 3.11 -16.88 8.44
C ARG A 93 2.71 -18.01 7.46
N PRO A 94 3.08 -19.27 7.75
CA PRO A 94 2.86 -20.39 6.82
C PRO A 94 1.39 -20.66 6.51
N GLN A 95 0.48 -20.21 7.34
CA GLN A 95 -0.96 -20.33 7.18
C GLN A 95 -1.56 -19.43 6.10
N LEU A 96 -0.88 -18.33 5.73
CA LEU A 96 -1.39 -17.41 4.71
C LEU A 96 -1.07 -17.91 3.29
N PRO A 97 -1.99 -17.77 2.33
CA PRO A 97 -1.83 -18.18 0.94
C PRO A 97 -1.10 -17.10 0.12
N PHE A 98 0.19 -16.91 0.37
CA PHE A 98 1.00 -15.94 -0.36
C PHE A 98 1.01 -16.20 -1.86
N THR A 99 0.79 -15.16 -2.65
CA THR A 99 0.69 -15.20 -4.10
C THR A 99 1.64 -14.18 -4.73
N ALA A 100 2.43 -14.59 -5.71
CA ALA A 100 3.21 -13.66 -6.53
C ALA A 100 2.31 -13.05 -7.61
N GLY A 101 2.36 -11.71 -7.77
CA GLY A 101 1.53 -11.04 -8.75
C GLY A 101 1.99 -9.62 -9.08
N ASP A 102 1.81 -9.23 -10.33
CA ASP A 102 1.96 -7.86 -10.79
C ASP A 102 0.62 -7.13 -10.62
N ALA A 103 0.64 -5.99 -9.92
CA ALA A 103 -0.54 -5.18 -9.68
C ALA A 103 -1.22 -4.67 -10.97
N THR A 104 -0.45 -4.56 -12.07
CA THR A 104 -0.98 -4.13 -13.38
C THR A 104 -1.62 -5.28 -14.17
N ARG A 105 -1.47 -6.52 -13.67
CA ARG A 105 -2.03 -7.74 -14.26
C ARG A 105 -2.20 -8.82 -13.18
N LEU A 106 -3.20 -8.68 -12.34
CA LEU A 106 -3.43 -9.58 -11.22
C LEU A 106 -3.80 -11.00 -11.66
N PRO A 107 -3.20 -12.05 -11.06
CA PRO A 107 -3.45 -13.45 -11.42
C PRO A 107 -4.75 -14.00 -10.81
N PHE A 108 -5.80 -13.19 -10.77
CA PHE A 108 -7.10 -13.56 -10.20
C PHE A 108 -8.22 -13.30 -11.20
N ALA A 109 -9.30 -14.06 -11.08
CA ALA A 109 -10.51 -13.86 -11.88
C ALA A 109 -11.24 -12.57 -11.47
N ASP A 110 -12.11 -12.09 -12.34
CA ASP A 110 -13.02 -10.98 -12.05
C ASP A 110 -13.88 -11.30 -10.84
N ASP A 111 -14.31 -10.28 -10.11
CA ASP A 111 -15.30 -10.37 -9.02
C ASP A 111 -14.96 -11.44 -7.96
N THR A 112 -13.67 -11.59 -7.62
CA THR A 112 -13.18 -12.61 -6.67
C THR A 112 -13.23 -12.12 -5.23
N PHE A 113 -12.93 -10.85 -4.96
CA PHE A 113 -12.67 -10.32 -3.61
C PHE A 113 -13.82 -9.45 -3.09
N ASP A 114 -14.12 -9.60 -1.80
CA ASP A 114 -15.06 -8.75 -1.06
C ASP A 114 -14.41 -7.42 -0.65
N ALA A 115 -13.09 -7.42 -0.51
CA ALA A 115 -12.29 -6.22 -0.28
C ALA A 115 -10.88 -6.36 -0.87
N VAL A 116 -10.35 -5.24 -1.35
CA VAL A 116 -8.96 -5.11 -1.81
C VAL A 116 -8.31 -3.97 -1.04
N THR A 117 -7.11 -4.20 -0.53
CA THR A 117 -6.33 -3.17 0.16
C THR A 117 -4.92 -3.10 -0.39
N ILE A 118 -4.33 -1.90 -0.34
CA ILE A 118 -2.92 -1.68 -0.63
C ILE A 118 -2.37 -0.64 0.35
N SER A 119 -1.27 -0.98 1.03
CA SER A 119 -0.64 -0.12 2.02
C SER A 119 0.81 0.17 1.63
N PHE A 120 1.13 1.46 1.40
CA PHE A 120 2.48 1.96 1.07
C PHE A 120 3.12 1.34 -0.19
N GLY A 121 2.29 0.75 -1.06
CA GLY A 121 2.71 0.07 -2.29
C GLY A 121 2.31 0.76 -3.58
N LEU A 122 1.19 1.51 -3.58
CA LEU A 122 0.59 2.05 -4.80
C LEU A 122 1.53 3.02 -5.55
N ARG A 123 2.29 3.84 -4.81
CA ARG A 123 3.26 4.77 -5.39
C ARG A 123 4.42 4.09 -6.13
N ASN A 124 4.66 2.80 -5.86
CA ASN A 124 5.74 2.00 -6.46
C ASN A 124 5.30 1.27 -7.73
N ILE A 125 4.01 1.25 -8.03
CA ILE A 125 3.47 0.65 -9.26
C ILE A 125 3.82 1.57 -10.44
N VAL A 126 4.31 1.01 -11.53
CA VAL A 126 4.72 1.75 -12.73
C VAL A 126 3.56 2.53 -13.34
N ASP A 127 2.38 1.92 -13.40
CA ASP A 127 1.12 2.53 -13.78
C ASP A 127 0.08 2.35 -12.66
N PRO A 128 0.00 3.31 -11.70
CA PRO A 128 -0.93 3.20 -10.58
C PRO A 128 -2.40 3.18 -11.00
N LYS A 129 -2.74 3.85 -12.11
CA LYS A 129 -4.12 3.82 -12.63
C LYS A 129 -4.48 2.42 -13.11
N LYS A 130 -3.61 1.78 -13.90
CA LYS A 130 -3.80 0.40 -14.34
C LYS A 130 -3.89 -0.57 -13.17
N GLY A 131 -3.06 -0.38 -12.14
CA GLY A 131 -3.15 -1.16 -10.90
C GLY A 131 -4.51 -1.00 -10.21
N LEU A 132 -5.03 0.22 -10.11
CA LEU A 132 -6.36 0.48 -9.54
C LEU A 132 -7.50 -0.11 -10.41
N GLU A 133 -7.37 -0.11 -11.74
CA GLU A 133 -8.31 -0.77 -12.65
C GLU A 133 -8.32 -2.29 -12.46
N GLU A 134 -7.16 -2.92 -12.30
CA GLU A 134 -7.05 -4.35 -12.00
C GLU A 134 -7.62 -4.71 -10.62
N MET A 135 -7.34 -3.89 -9.59
CA MET A 135 -7.98 -4.03 -8.28
C MET A 135 -9.51 -3.97 -8.42
N LEU A 136 -10.04 -3.05 -9.25
CA LEU A 136 -11.47 -2.93 -9.49
C LEU A 136 -12.04 -4.17 -10.21
N ARG A 137 -11.31 -4.68 -11.21
CA ARG A 137 -11.71 -5.89 -11.96
C ARG A 137 -11.89 -7.09 -11.05
N VAL A 138 -10.94 -7.31 -10.15
CA VAL A 138 -10.97 -8.48 -9.25
C VAL A 138 -11.90 -8.30 -8.04
N THR A 139 -12.43 -7.10 -7.82
CA THR A 139 -13.34 -6.81 -6.70
C THR A 139 -14.79 -7.01 -7.12
N ARG A 140 -15.56 -7.71 -6.30
CA ARG A 140 -17.00 -7.90 -6.48
C ARG A 140 -17.76 -6.58 -6.50
N PRO A 141 -18.85 -6.46 -7.25
CA PRO A 141 -19.74 -5.29 -7.17
C PRO A 141 -20.15 -5.00 -5.71
N GLY A 142 -19.96 -3.74 -5.28
CA GLY A 142 -20.17 -3.32 -3.89
C GLY A 142 -19.03 -3.68 -2.93
N GLY A 143 -17.98 -4.34 -3.40
CA GLY A 143 -16.78 -4.63 -2.63
C GLY A 143 -16.00 -3.36 -2.28
N ARG A 144 -15.05 -3.48 -1.37
CA ARG A 144 -14.35 -2.34 -0.74
C ARG A 144 -12.93 -2.20 -1.26
N LEU A 145 -12.53 -0.96 -1.56
CA LEU A 145 -11.13 -0.56 -1.71
C LEU A 145 -10.68 0.21 -0.48
N VAL A 146 -9.50 -0.13 0.04
CA VAL A 146 -8.79 0.66 1.04
C VAL A 146 -7.37 0.90 0.59
N VAL A 147 -6.99 2.16 0.41
CA VAL A 147 -5.62 2.57 0.07
C VAL A 147 -5.05 3.38 1.23
N CYS A 148 -3.97 2.89 1.84
CA CYS A 148 -3.20 3.63 2.84
C CYS A 148 -1.85 4.00 2.24
N GLU A 149 -1.60 5.30 2.04
CA GLU A 149 -0.38 5.73 1.34
C GLU A 149 0.15 7.05 1.92
N PHE A 150 1.45 7.27 1.73
CA PHE A 150 2.05 8.56 2.01
C PHE A 150 1.35 9.68 1.23
N SER A 151 1.34 10.85 1.82
CA SER A 151 0.71 12.02 1.24
C SER A 151 1.43 13.30 1.70
N HIS A 152 0.82 14.45 1.49
CA HIS A 152 1.40 15.74 1.85
C HIS A 152 0.71 16.32 3.08
N PRO A 153 1.46 16.77 4.12
CA PRO A 153 0.87 17.47 5.26
C PRO A 153 0.00 18.64 4.82
N THR A 154 -1.17 18.76 5.44
CA THR A 154 -2.15 19.80 5.08
C THR A 154 -1.74 21.19 5.56
N ASN A 155 -1.02 21.28 6.67
CA ASN A 155 -0.44 22.53 7.15
C ASN A 155 0.81 22.89 6.32
N LYS A 156 0.84 24.07 5.71
CA LYS A 156 1.94 24.52 4.83
C LYS A 156 3.30 24.59 5.51
N VAL A 157 3.35 25.04 6.76
CA VAL A 157 4.61 25.16 7.52
C VAL A 157 5.12 23.76 7.87
N PHE A 158 4.26 22.90 8.38
CA PHE A 158 4.59 21.51 8.69
C PHE A 158 5.04 20.75 7.44
N ARG A 159 4.37 20.95 6.30
CA ARG A 159 4.76 20.38 5.00
C ARG A 159 6.21 20.73 4.64
N LYS A 160 6.58 22.01 4.77
CA LYS A 160 7.95 22.46 4.45
C LYS A 160 8.98 21.76 5.34
N VAL A 161 8.75 21.72 6.66
CA VAL A 161 9.64 21.04 7.62
C VAL A 161 9.73 19.54 7.34
N TYR A 162 8.59 18.89 7.09
CA TYR A 162 8.54 17.46 6.79
C TYR A 162 9.27 17.11 5.49
N MET A 163 9.11 17.90 4.43
CA MET A 163 9.81 17.69 3.17
C MET A 163 11.32 17.91 3.30
N GLU A 164 11.76 18.89 4.09
CA GLU A 164 13.18 19.06 4.40
C GLU A 164 13.74 17.87 5.20
N TYR A 165 12.98 17.36 6.16
CA TYR A 165 13.34 16.15 6.90
C TYR A 165 13.51 14.95 5.96
N LEU A 166 12.51 14.67 5.11
CA LEU A 166 12.55 13.56 4.16
C LEU A 166 13.74 13.64 3.22
N MET A 167 14.03 14.82 2.67
CA MET A 167 15.06 14.99 1.65
C MET A 167 16.47 15.09 2.21
N LYS A 168 16.65 15.62 3.43
CA LYS A 168 17.98 15.92 3.97
C LYS A 168 18.37 15.04 5.16
N ALA A 169 17.43 14.74 6.06
CA ALA A 169 17.72 14.02 7.30
C ALA A 169 17.54 12.50 7.16
N LEU A 170 16.43 12.05 6.57
CA LEU A 170 16.10 10.65 6.46
C LEU A 170 17.20 9.82 5.76
N PRO A 171 17.75 10.22 4.60
CA PRO A 171 18.82 9.46 3.95
C PRO A 171 20.10 9.34 4.82
N LYS A 172 20.40 10.36 5.64
CA LYS A 172 21.57 10.34 6.53
C LYS A 172 21.36 9.44 7.74
N ILE A 173 20.16 9.47 8.33
CA ILE A 173 19.80 8.63 9.48
C ILE A 173 19.76 7.16 9.08
N SER A 174 19.28 6.86 7.87
CA SER A 174 19.14 5.50 7.37
C SER A 174 20.47 4.77 7.19
N VAL A 175 21.57 5.47 6.94
CA VAL A 175 22.92 4.89 6.84
C VAL A 175 23.33 4.15 8.13
N GLY A 176 22.86 4.59 9.30
CA GLY A 176 23.14 3.95 10.58
C GLY A 176 22.23 2.78 10.95
N VAL A 177 21.07 2.66 10.32
CA VAL A 177 20.01 1.71 10.73
C VAL A 177 19.72 0.66 9.63
N SER A 178 19.99 0.99 8.36
CA SER A 178 19.62 0.17 7.20
C SER A 178 20.83 -0.22 6.35
N SER A 179 20.72 -1.39 5.74
CA SER A 179 21.68 -1.88 4.72
C SER A 179 21.59 -1.16 3.35
N SER A 180 20.66 -0.19 3.18
CA SER A 180 20.43 0.44 1.87
C SER A 180 20.02 1.92 2.00
N ALA A 181 20.99 2.83 1.96
CA ALA A 181 20.74 4.29 1.87
C ALA A 181 19.94 4.67 0.61
N ASP A 182 20.12 3.90 -0.49
CA ASP A 182 19.45 4.11 -1.76
C ASP A 182 17.93 3.92 -1.66
N ALA A 183 17.45 2.95 -0.88
CA ALA A 183 16.04 2.71 -0.68
C ALA A 183 15.32 3.90 0.00
N TYR A 184 16.01 4.60 0.92
CA TYR A 184 15.43 5.77 1.60
C TYR A 184 15.49 7.04 0.78
N SER A 185 16.50 7.18 -0.07
CA SER A 185 16.52 8.25 -1.08
C SER A 185 15.35 8.08 -2.06
N TYR A 186 15.13 6.86 -2.54
CA TYR A 186 13.98 6.52 -3.37
C TYR A 186 12.65 6.79 -2.64
N LEU A 187 12.53 6.38 -1.37
CA LEU A 187 11.36 6.66 -0.55
C LEU A 187 11.03 8.15 -0.51
N ALA A 188 12.02 8.99 -0.17
CA ALA A 188 11.83 10.43 -0.07
C ALA A 188 11.40 11.06 -1.41
N GLU A 189 12.04 10.66 -2.51
CA GLU A 189 11.74 11.14 -3.86
C GLU A 189 10.36 10.66 -4.34
N SER A 190 10.03 9.40 -4.11
CA SER A 190 8.73 8.84 -4.49
C SER A 190 7.58 9.50 -3.73
N ILE A 191 7.74 9.82 -2.43
CA ILE A 191 6.75 10.58 -1.65
C ILE A 191 6.62 12.01 -2.21
N ARG A 192 7.72 12.67 -2.53
CA ARG A 192 7.69 14.03 -3.08
C ARG A 192 6.97 14.12 -4.42
N ALA A 193 7.13 13.12 -5.27
CA ALA A 193 6.50 13.04 -6.59
C ALA A 193 5.05 12.53 -6.54
N TRP A 194 4.61 11.96 -5.42
CA TRP A 194 3.28 11.38 -5.26
C TRP A 194 2.20 12.47 -5.11
N PRO A 195 0.98 12.28 -5.62
CA PRO A 195 -0.10 13.23 -5.44
C PRO A 195 -0.51 13.40 -3.96
N ASP A 196 -1.11 14.54 -3.65
CA ASP A 196 -1.76 14.77 -2.37
C ASP A 196 -3.08 13.97 -2.26
N GLN A 197 -3.78 14.13 -1.15
CA GLN A 197 -5.01 13.39 -0.85
C GLN A 197 -6.07 13.54 -1.93
N ALA A 198 -6.29 14.76 -2.41
CA ALA A 198 -7.29 15.03 -3.44
C ALA A 198 -6.87 14.47 -4.80
N GLY A 199 -5.60 14.58 -5.14
CA GLY A 199 -5.04 14.01 -6.37
C GLY A 199 -5.13 12.49 -6.39
N LEU A 200 -4.86 11.81 -5.25
CA LEU A 200 -5.04 10.37 -5.15
C LEU A 200 -6.53 9.98 -5.23
N ALA A 201 -7.44 10.73 -4.61
CA ALA A 201 -8.86 10.48 -4.73
C ALA A 201 -9.35 10.61 -6.20
N GLN A 202 -8.83 11.60 -6.93
CA GLN A 202 -9.12 11.73 -8.37
C GLN A 202 -8.58 10.55 -9.19
N LEU A 203 -7.36 10.08 -8.88
CA LEU A 203 -6.78 8.91 -9.53
C LEU A 203 -7.63 7.66 -9.30
N ILE A 204 -8.05 7.41 -8.06
CA ILE A 204 -8.94 6.29 -7.68
C ILE A 204 -10.27 6.39 -8.44
N SER A 205 -10.90 7.57 -8.46
CA SER A 205 -12.15 7.79 -9.21
C SER A 205 -11.97 7.58 -10.72
N SER A 206 -10.83 8.02 -11.28
CA SER A 206 -10.55 7.87 -12.73
C SER A 206 -10.35 6.42 -13.16
N ALA A 207 -10.03 5.54 -12.21
CA ALA A 207 -9.94 4.09 -12.41
C ALA A 207 -11.31 3.37 -12.24
N GLY A 208 -12.40 4.13 -12.03
CA GLY A 208 -13.77 3.61 -11.96
C GLY A 208 -14.30 3.30 -10.56
N TRP A 209 -13.52 3.57 -9.52
CA TRP A 209 -13.95 3.37 -8.14
C TRP A 209 -14.90 4.47 -7.66
N GLY A 210 -15.87 4.11 -6.80
CA GLY A 210 -16.87 5.05 -6.26
C GLY A 210 -17.95 5.45 -7.28
N LEU A 211 -17.93 4.89 -8.47
CA LEU A 211 -18.98 5.03 -9.46
C LEU A 211 -20.01 3.92 -9.24
N ASN A 212 -21.29 4.25 -9.36
CA ASN A 212 -22.38 3.30 -9.16
C ASN A 212 -22.33 2.18 -10.22
N ARG A 213 -21.73 1.04 -9.89
CA ARG A 213 -21.83 -0.16 -10.72
C ARG A 213 -23.20 -0.80 -10.50
N LYS A 214 -23.82 -1.28 -11.58
CA LYS A 214 -25.21 -1.80 -11.68
C LYS A 214 -25.72 -2.48 -10.38
N GLY A 215 -26.73 -1.87 -9.75
CA GLY A 215 -27.51 -2.47 -8.66
C GLY A 215 -27.07 -2.13 -7.23
N ALA A 216 -25.95 -1.50 -7.01
CA ALA A 216 -25.63 -0.90 -5.73
C ALA A 216 -26.32 0.48 -5.65
N GLY A 217 -27.02 0.77 -4.56
CA GLY A 217 -27.62 2.09 -4.32
C GLY A 217 -26.59 3.22 -4.46
N SER A 218 -26.96 4.46 -4.15
CA SER A 218 -26.02 5.59 -4.20
C SER A 218 -24.86 5.35 -3.23
N LEU A 219 -23.69 4.89 -3.76
CA LEU A 219 -22.47 4.70 -2.99
C LEU A 219 -21.76 6.05 -2.86
N PRO A 220 -21.17 6.36 -1.68
CA PRO A 220 -20.30 7.53 -1.56
C PRO A 220 -19.12 7.39 -2.53
N GLY A 221 -18.72 8.47 -3.16
CA GLY A 221 -17.50 8.55 -3.96
C GLY A 221 -16.25 8.22 -3.12
N VAL A 222 -15.07 8.53 -3.63
CA VAL A 222 -13.82 8.32 -2.89
C VAL A 222 -13.75 9.26 -1.69
N GLN A 223 -13.61 8.68 -0.50
CA GLN A 223 -13.46 9.41 0.76
C GLN A 223 -12.05 9.18 1.32
N TRP A 224 -11.51 10.14 2.08
CA TRP A 224 -10.21 9.95 2.74
C TRP A 224 -10.17 10.55 4.14
N ARG A 225 -9.24 10.04 4.95
CA ARG A 225 -8.90 10.54 6.27
C ARG A 225 -7.38 10.67 6.41
N ASN A 226 -6.93 11.78 7.00
CA ASN A 226 -5.53 12.05 7.25
C ASN A 226 -5.03 11.43 8.55
N PHE A 227 -3.82 10.91 8.54
CA PHE A 227 -3.07 10.50 9.72
C PHE A 227 -1.80 11.33 9.87
N SER A 228 -1.33 11.49 11.10
CA SER A 228 -0.07 12.16 11.42
C SER A 228 0.07 13.53 10.73
N GLY A 229 -0.99 14.37 10.80
CA GLY A 229 -1.01 15.70 10.19
C GLY A 229 -1.05 15.72 8.64
N GLY A 230 -1.40 14.58 8.02
CA GLY A 230 -1.47 14.42 6.57
C GLY A 230 -0.21 13.82 5.94
N ILE A 231 0.74 13.32 6.74
CA ILE A 231 1.89 12.54 6.24
C ILE A 231 1.40 11.25 5.55
N VAL A 232 0.35 10.65 6.09
CA VAL A 232 -0.32 9.47 5.54
C VAL A 232 -1.80 9.77 5.39
N ALA A 233 -2.40 9.26 4.33
CA ALA A 233 -3.84 9.32 4.11
C ALA A 233 -4.38 7.92 3.79
N LEU A 234 -5.55 7.62 4.35
CA LEU A 234 -6.30 6.42 4.06
C LEU A 234 -7.50 6.81 3.20
N HIS A 235 -7.57 6.24 1.99
CA HIS A 235 -8.69 6.40 1.06
C HIS A 235 -9.57 5.17 1.06
N ARG A 236 -10.87 5.37 0.91
CA ARG A 236 -11.88 4.31 0.79
C ARG A 236 -12.79 4.59 -0.41
N ALA A 237 -13.13 3.52 -1.12
CA ALA A 237 -14.11 3.54 -2.20
C ALA A 237 -14.82 2.18 -2.27
N HIS A 238 -15.87 2.11 -3.09
CA HIS A 238 -16.58 0.88 -3.42
C HIS A 238 -16.54 0.60 -4.93
N ALA A 239 -16.58 -0.69 -5.29
CA ALA A 239 -16.62 -1.17 -6.67
C ALA A 239 -18.02 -1.03 -7.28
#